data_c298287c99dc807c68ba8c468ccff3d8
#
_entry.id   c298287c99dc807c68ba8c468ccff3d8
#
_cell.length_a   1.000
_cell.length_b   1.000
_cell.length_c   1.000
_cell.angle_alpha   90.00
_cell.angle_beta   90.00
_cell.angle_gamma   90.00
#
_symmetry.space_group_name_H-M   'P 1'
#
loop_
_entity.id
_entity.type
_entity.pdbx_description
1 polymer ?
#
loop_
_entity_poly.entity_id
_entity_poly.type
_entity_poly.pdbx_seq_one_letter_code
_entity_poly.pdbx_strand_id
1 'polypeptide(L)'
;MKRILIIVCVLSSVSFADKPGTTPEQQEAAKIEQLKQKIEHDSEREICYNSAELVRDLVEQFNNQMNAGELQPAQQTLNDIGTYAEKAREAAKKSHHKLKQAELTLHKSARRLSDIAQALSVEDRDAIDKVVKKIEAADDDILNQVFKN
;
A
#
# COMPACT_ATOMS: atom_id res chain seq x y z
N MET A 1 -12.71 41.62 60.90
CA MET A 1 -13.05 40.71 59.78
C MET A 1 -12.03 40.96 58.68
N LYS A 2 -10.95 40.16 58.63
CA LYS A 2 -9.91 40.27 57.62
C LYS A 2 -10.07 39.06 56.70
N ARG A 3 -10.51 39.27 55.44
CA ARG A 3 -10.57 38.26 54.40
C ARG A 3 -9.16 38.09 53.80
N ILE A 4 -8.56 36.97 54.04
CA ILE A 4 -7.29 36.55 53.44
C ILE A 4 -7.62 35.93 52.10
N LEU A 5 -7.17 36.61 51.02
CA LEU A 5 -7.29 36.14 49.65
C LEU A 5 -6.05 35.26 49.34
N ILE A 6 -6.23 33.97 49.31
CA ILE A 6 -5.16 33.04 48.91
C ILE A 6 -5.17 32.95 47.39
N ILE A 7 -4.17 33.55 46.75
CA ILE A 7 -3.89 33.39 45.33
C ILE A 7 -3.13 32.10 45.16
N VAL A 8 -3.81 31.10 44.62
CA VAL A 8 -3.18 29.84 44.20
C VAL A 8 -2.59 30.07 42.81
N CYS A 9 -1.29 30.26 42.73
CA CYS A 9 -0.55 30.20 41.46
C CYS A 9 -0.50 28.75 40.99
N VAL A 10 -1.33 28.41 40.02
CA VAL A 10 -1.21 27.16 39.27
C VAL A 10 -0.09 27.35 38.24
N LEU A 11 1.09 26.84 38.56
CA LEU A 11 2.20 26.66 37.64
C LEU A 11 1.81 25.59 36.62
N SER A 12 1.31 26.00 35.47
CA SER A 12 1.11 25.14 34.31
C SER A 12 2.48 24.74 33.80
N SER A 13 2.95 23.56 34.21
CA SER A 13 4.07 22.87 33.56
C SER A 13 3.65 22.52 32.13
N VAL A 14 4.09 23.30 31.16
CA VAL A 14 4.04 22.93 29.76
C VAL A 14 5.04 21.80 29.57
N SER A 15 4.58 20.56 29.67
CA SER A 15 5.32 19.41 29.21
C SER A 15 5.48 19.57 27.70
N PHE A 16 6.69 19.84 27.27
CA PHE A 16 7.11 19.68 25.89
C PHE A 16 6.96 18.18 25.57
N ALA A 17 5.81 17.80 24.98
CA ALA A 17 5.63 16.47 24.47
C ALA A 17 6.61 16.30 23.31
N ASP A 18 7.66 15.50 23.54
CA ASP A 18 8.44 14.87 22.49
C ASP A 18 7.44 14.32 21.46
N LYS A 19 7.56 14.74 20.20
CA LYS A 19 6.84 14.11 19.10
C LYS A 19 7.21 12.64 19.13
N PRO A 20 6.25 11.71 19.31
CA PRO A 20 6.56 10.29 19.24
C PRO A 20 7.14 10.06 17.84
N GLY A 21 8.38 9.59 17.79
CA GLY A 21 9.03 9.21 16.55
C GLY A 21 8.12 8.24 15.82
N THR A 22 7.60 8.65 14.66
CA THR A 22 6.72 7.81 13.84
C THR A 22 7.48 6.53 13.52
N THR A 23 6.94 5.38 13.90
CA THR A 23 7.58 4.09 13.60
C THR A 23 7.65 3.88 12.08
N PRO A 24 8.62 3.08 11.57
CA PRO A 24 8.70 2.78 10.14
C PRO A 24 7.36 2.26 9.57
N GLU A 25 6.64 1.43 10.33
CA GLU A 25 5.32 0.90 9.94
C GLU A 25 4.25 1.98 9.81
N GLN A 26 4.26 2.97 10.72
CA GLN A 26 3.32 4.10 10.65
C GLN A 26 3.63 5.00 9.44
N GLN A 27 4.91 5.16 9.08
CA GLN A 27 5.30 5.90 7.89
C GLN A 27 4.87 5.19 6.60
N GLU A 28 5.03 3.87 6.56
CA GLU A 28 4.61 3.04 5.43
C GLU A 28 3.08 3.06 5.24
N ALA A 29 2.33 2.88 6.32
CA ALA A 29 0.87 2.97 6.28
C ALA A 29 0.38 4.36 5.83
N ALA A 30 1.00 5.43 6.31
CA ALA A 30 0.68 6.80 5.89
C ALA A 30 0.98 7.03 4.40
N LYS A 31 2.10 6.49 3.89
CA LYS A 31 2.47 6.56 2.47
C LYS A 31 1.45 5.81 1.58
N ILE A 32 1.05 4.62 1.99
CA ILE A 32 0.03 3.83 1.29
C ILE A 32 -1.28 4.60 1.20
N GLU A 33 -1.74 5.19 2.31
CA GLU A 33 -2.98 5.95 2.33
C GLU A 33 -2.90 7.21 1.45
N GLN A 34 -1.80 7.94 1.50
CA GLN A 34 -1.57 9.08 0.61
C GLN A 34 -1.58 8.67 -0.87
N LEU A 35 -1.01 7.51 -1.20
CA LEU A 35 -0.99 7.02 -2.57
C LEU A 35 -2.39 6.57 -3.03
N LYS A 36 -3.19 5.96 -2.15
CA LYS A 36 -4.60 5.64 -2.42
C LYS A 36 -5.39 6.91 -2.76
N GLN A 37 -5.30 7.93 -1.91
CA GLN A 37 -5.97 9.22 -2.12
C GLN A 37 -5.49 9.89 -3.42
N LYS A 38 -4.20 9.85 -3.69
CA LYS A 38 -3.64 10.40 -4.93
C LYS A 38 -4.24 9.72 -6.16
N ILE A 39 -4.34 8.39 -6.18
CA ILE A 39 -4.91 7.63 -7.30
C ILE A 39 -6.39 7.99 -7.56
N GLU A 40 -7.15 8.34 -6.52
CA GLU A 40 -8.55 8.76 -6.66
C GLU A 40 -8.71 10.11 -7.37
N HIS A 41 -7.70 10.97 -7.27
CA HIS A 41 -7.70 12.33 -7.84
C HIS A 41 -6.74 12.49 -9.03
N ASP A 42 -6.01 11.44 -9.38
CA ASP A 42 -5.03 11.47 -10.47
C ASP A 42 -5.69 11.62 -11.85
N SER A 43 -4.95 12.22 -12.76
CA SER A 43 -5.27 12.13 -14.17
C SER A 43 -5.16 10.68 -14.65
N GLU A 44 -5.95 10.28 -15.65
CA GLU A 44 -5.88 8.94 -16.26
C GLU A 44 -4.44 8.54 -16.66
N ARG A 45 -3.61 9.53 -16.93
CA ARG A 45 -2.21 9.36 -17.31
C ARG A 45 -1.34 8.74 -16.21
N GLU A 46 -1.58 9.10 -14.95
CA GLU A 46 -0.74 8.66 -13.81
C GLU A 46 -1.31 7.42 -13.10
N ILE A 47 -2.59 7.10 -13.30
CA ILE A 47 -3.27 6.02 -12.56
C ILE A 47 -2.57 4.67 -12.73
N CYS A 48 -2.15 4.31 -13.95
CA CYS A 48 -1.48 3.03 -14.21
C CYS A 48 -0.21 2.88 -13.37
N TYR A 49 0.67 3.85 -13.46
CA TYR A 49 1.95 3.83 -12.74
C TYR A 49 1.77 3.90 -11.22
N ASN A 50 0.94 4.82 -10.72
CA ASN A 50 0.71 4.97 -9.29
C ASN A 50 0.00 3.74 -8.68
N SER A 51 -0.90 3.08 -9.43
CA SER A 51 -1.51 1.82 -8.98
C SER A 51 -0.50 0.67 -8.91
N ALA A 52 0.43 0.57 -9.86
CA ALA A 52 1.52 -0.41 -9.81
C ALA A 52 2.45 -0.17 -8.60
N GLU A 53 2.81 1.08 -8.32
CA GLU A 53 3.61 1.45 -7.15
C GLU A 53 2.88 1.11 -5.84
N LEU A 54 1.56 1.34 -5.79
CA LEU A 54 0.74 0.98 -4.64
C LEU A 54 0.67 -0.54 -4.45
N VAL A 55 0.55 -1.34 -5.51
CA VAL A 55 0.62 -2.81 -5.44
C VAL A 55 1.92 -3.26 -4.79
N ARG A 56 3.06 -2.69 -5.18
CA ARG A 56 4.35 -2.99 -4.56
C ARG A 56 4.36 -2.71 -3.05
N ASP A 57 3.91 -1.52 -2.66
CA ASP A 57 3.92 -1.12 -1.25
C ASP A 57 2.93 -1.99 -0.43
N LEU A 58 1.77 -2.35 -1.00
CA LEU A 58 0.81 -3.26 -0.38
C LEU A 58 1.34 -4.70 -0.22
N VAL A 59 2.17 -5.19 -1.14
CA VAL A 59 2.80 -6.52 -1.02
C VAL A 59 3.75 -6.56 0.18
N GLU A 60 4.52 -5.51 0.42
CA GLU A 60 5.37 -5.45 1.62
C GLU A 60 4.54 -5.27 2.90
N GLN A 61 3.48 -4.47 2.88
CA GLN A 61 2.54 -4.37 4.01
C GLN A 61 1.90 -5.73 4.34
N PHE A 62 1.46 -6.47 3.31
CA PHE A 62 0.93 -7.83 3.48
C PHE A 62 1.95 -8.75 4.16
N ASN A 63 3.21 -8.74 3.70
CA ASN A 63 4.28 -9.54 4.30
C ASN A 63 4.50 -9.18 5.78
N ASN A 64 4.51 -7.89 6.11
CA ASN A 64 4.68 -7.42 7.49
C ASN A 64 3.51 -7.88 8.39
N GLN A 65 2.27 -7.76 7.91
CA GLN A 65 1.06 -8.19 8.62
C GLN A 65 1.04 -9.71 8.84
N MET A 66 1.42 -10.50 7.83
CA MET A 66 1.54 -11.96 7.96
C MET A 66 2.58 -12.35 9.01
N ASN A 67 3.74 -11.70 9.01
CA ASN A 67 4.81 -11.94 9.98
C ASN A 67 4.41 -11.52 11.41
N ALA A 68 3.55 -10.50 11.54
CA ALA A 68 3.00 -10.05 12.82
C ALA A 68 1.80 -10.92 13.31
N GLY A 69 1.30 -11.84 12.47
CA GLY A 69 0.11 -12.65 12.77
C GLY A 69 -1.21 -11.89 12.64
N GLU A 70 -1.22 -10.76 11.96
CA GLU A 70 -2.38 -9.90 11.74
C GLU A 70 -3.24 -10.39 10.56
N LEU A 71 -3.87 -11.56 10.70
CA LEU A 71 -4.52 -12.26 9.59
C LEU A 71 -5.67 -11.47 8.94
N GLN A 72 -6.49 -10.76 9.73
CA GLN A 72 -7.60 -9.97 9.19
C GLN A 72 -7.13 -8.75 8.39
N PRO A 73 -6.21 -7.90 8.89
CA PRO A 73 -5.58 -6.86 8.09
C PRO A 73 -4.88 -7.40 6.84
N ALA A 74 -4.14 -8.50 6.95
CA ALA A 74 -3.46 -9.12 5.81
C ALA A 74 -4.44 -9.55 4.70
N GLN A 75 -5.57 -10.14 5.07
CA GLN A 75 -6.61 -10.52 4.10
C GLN A 75 -7.17 -9.30 3.37
N GLN A 76 -7.40 -8.20 4.08
CA GLN A 76 -7.85 -6.95 3.45
C GLN A 76 -6.79 -6.39 2.51
N THR A 77 -5.53 -6.36 2.94
CA THR A 77 -4.41 -5.91 2.10
C THR A 77 -4.26 -6.78 0.85
N LEU A 78 -4.45 -8.10 0.95
CA LEU A 78 -4.42 -9.01 -0.19
C LEU A 78 -5.52 -8.69 -1.22
N ASN A 79 -6.73 -8.37 -0.76
CA ASN A 79 -7.83 -7.93 -1.61
C ASN A 79 -7.50 -6.60 -2.31
N ASP A 80 -6.91 -5.65 -1.58
CA ASP A 80 -6.50 -4.36 -2.13
C ASP A 80 -5.44 -4.53 -3.23
N ILE A 81 -4.45 -5.41 -3.04
CA ILE A 81 -3.44 -5.76 -4.05
C ILE A 81 -4.13 -6.15 -5.36
N GLY A 82 -5.09 -7.10 -5.31
CA GLY A 82 -5.82 -7.54 -6.49
C GLY A 82 -6.63 -6.42 -7.15
N THR A 83 -7.21 -5.53 -6.36
CA THR A 83 -8.01 -4.40 -6.85
C THR A 83 -7.14 -3.37 -7.57
N TYR A 84 -5.99 -3.02 -7.01
CA TYR A 84 -5.09 -2.03 -7.62
C TYR A 84 -4.30 -2.59 -8.80
N ALA A 85 -4.01 -3.89 -8.84
CA ALA A 85 -3.47 -4.55 -10.03
C ALA A 85 -4.45 -4.43 -11.21
N GLU A 86 -5.74 -4.68 -10.99
CA GLU A 86 -6.77 -4.52 -12.03
C GLU A 86 -6.93 -3.06 -12.44
N LYS A 87 -6.88 -2.12 -11.48
CA LYS A 87 -6.92 -0.68 -11.78
C LYS A 87 -5.74 -0.23 -12.65
N ALA A 88 -4.53 -0.73 -12.40
CA ALA A 88 -3.37 -0.48 -13.25
C ALA A 88 -3.59 -1.01 -14.67
N ARG A 89 -4.10 -2.24 -14.78
CA ARG A 89 -4.44 -2.90 -16.05
C ARG A 89 -5.43 -2.10 -16.89
N GLU A 90 -6.52 -1.64 -16.29
CA GLU A 90 -7.53 -0.86 -16.99
C GLU A 90 -7.01 0.54 -17.40
N ALA A 91 -6.22 1.18 -16.53
CA ALA A 91 -5.62 2.48 -16.83
C ALA A 91 -4.60 2.42 -17.97
N ALA A 92 -3.87 1.31 -18.10
CA ALA A 92 -2.92 1.09 -19.19
C ALA A 92 -3.58 1.10 -20.59
N LYS A 93 -4.86 0.73 -20.69
CA LYS A 93 -5.62 0.77 -21.95
C LYS A 93 -5.91 2.20 -22.40
N LYS A 94 -5.89 3.16 -21.49
CA LYS A 94 -6.26 4.57 -21.72
C LYS A 94 -5.06 5.50 -21.84
N SER A 95 -3.93 5.12 -21.29
CA SER A 95 -2.74 5.96 -21.26
C SER A 95 -1.47 5.13 -21.42
N HIS A 96 -0.56 5.64 -22.26
CA HIS A 96 0.75 5.00 -22.50
C HIS A 96 1.87 5.57 -21.63
N HIS A 97 1.54 6.34 -20.59
CA HIS A 97 2.54 6.97 -19.74
C HIS A 97 3.14 5.98 -18.75
N LYS A 98 4.46 5.89 -18.70
CA LYS A 98 5.24 5.06 -17.78
C LYS A 98 4.85 3.56 -17.76
N LEU A 99 4.31 3.03 -18.86
CA LEU A 99 3.88 1.63 -18.92
C LEU A 99 5.01 0.66 -18.62
N LYS A 100 6.21 0.89 -19.16
CA LYS A 100 7.37 0.03 -18.89
C LYS A 100 7.75 -0.02 -17.41
N GLN A 101 7.66 1.12 -16.70
CA GLN A 101 7.92 1.15 -15.26
C GLN A 101 6.81 0.42 -14.48
N ALA A 102 5.54 0.63 -14.87
CA ALA A 102 4.41 -0.04 -14.25
C ALA A 102 4.49 -1.57 -14.43
N GLU A 103 4.78 -2.04 -15.64
CA GLU A 103 5.00 -3.45 -15.95
C GLU A 103 6.10 -4.04 -15.06
N LEU A 104 7.29 -3.43 -15.05
CA LEU A 104 8.41 -3.93 -14.26
C LEU A 104 8.10 -3.96 -12.75
N THR A 105 7.34 -2.99 -12.25
CA THR A 105 6.91 -2.95 -10.84
C THR A 105 5.94 -4.08 -10.54
N LEU A 106 4.93 -4.32 -11.39
CA LEU A 106 3.96 -5.42 -11.23
C LEU A 106 4.65 -6.79 -11.33
N HIS A 107 5.53 -6.97 -12.30
CA HIS A 107 6.30 -8.20 -12.45
C HIS A 107 7.08 -8.57 -11.18
N LYS A 108 7.80 -7.60 -10.60
CA LYS A 108 8.53 -7.79 -9.33
C LYS A 108 7.57 -8.07 -8.17
N SER A 109 6.43 -7.39 -8.13
CA SER A 109 5.42 -7.58 -7.07
C SER A 109 4.78 -8.96 -7.13
N ALA A 110 4.46 -9.49 -8.33
CA ALA A 110 3.96 -10.85 -8.52
C ALA A 110 4.96 -11.89 -8.00
N ARG A 111 6.23 -11.75 -8.36
CA ARG A 111 7.29 -12.64 -7.88
C ARG A 111 7.44 -12.57 -6.36
N ARG A 112 7.47 -11.37 -5.78
CA ARG A 112 7.58 -11.18 -4.34
C ARG A 112 6.42 -11.81 -3.58
N LEU A 113 5.18 -11.61 -4.07
CA LEU A 113 3.98 -12.21 -3.46
C LEU A 113 3.98 -13.74 -3.59
N SER A 114 4.45 -14.28 -4.71
CA SER A 114 4.63 -15.72 -4.91
C SER A 114 5.68 -16.30 -3.94
N ASP A 115 6.80 -15.61 -3.71
CA ASP A 115 7.82 -16.03 -2.74
C ASP A 115 7.25 -16.07 -1.31
N ILE A 116 6.44 -15.08 -0.93
CA ILE A 116 5.72 -15.05 0.35
C ILE A 116 4.78 -16.27 0.46
N ALA A 117 4.00 -16.55 -0.59
CA ALA A 117 3.09 -17.69 -0.62
C ALA A 117 3.80 -19.03 -0.41
N GLN A 118 5.00 -19.21 -0.98
CA GLN A 118 5.76 -20.45 -0.82
C GLN A 118 6.20 -20.72 0.62
N ALA A 119 6.34 -19.69 1.45
CA ALA A 119 6.70 -19.79 2.86
C ALA A 119 5.51 -20.14 3.77
N LEU A 120 4.27 -20.12 3.24
CA LEU A 120 3.04 -20.34 4.00
C LEU A 120 2.50 -21.78 3.84
N SER A 121 1.48 -22.12 4.64
CA SER A 121 0.77 -23.39 4.52
C SER A 121 0.04 -23.52 3.18
N VAL A 122 -0.23 -24.75 2.77
CA VAL A 122 -0.93 -25.02 1.47
C VAL A 122 -2.32 -24.37 1.45
N GLU A 123 -3.01 -24.33 2.59
CA GLU A 123 -4.37 -23.80 2.70
C GLU A 123 -4.41 -22.27 2.46
N ASP A 124 -3.36 -21.56 2.91
CA ASP A 124 -3.28 -20.11 2.76
C ASP A 124 -2.83 -19.67 1.35
N ARG A 125 -2.16 -20.56 0.61
CA ARG A 125 -1.61 -20.26 -0.73
C ARG A 125 -2.68 -19.99 -1.78
N ASP A 126 -3.79 -20.70 -1.76
CA ASP A 126 -4.82 -20.60 -2.81
C ASP A 126 -5.36 -19.18 -2.98
N ALA A 127 -5.54 -18.45 -1.89
CA ALA A 127 -6.00 -17.06 -1.92
C ALA A 127 -4.93 -16.14 -2.52
N ILE A 128 -3.68 -16.36 -2.14
CA ILE A 128 -2.54 -15.55 -2.62
C ILE A 128 -2.28 -15.85 -4.10
N ASP A 129 -2.28 -17.10 -4.51
CA ASP A 129 -2.07 -17.52 -5.91
C ASP A 129 -3.10 -16.91 -6.87
N LYS A 130 -4.34 -16.75 -6.42
CA LYS A 130 -5.37 -16.04 -7.20
C LYS A 130 -5.01 -14.56 -7.41
N VAL A 131 -4.42 -13.90 -6.41
CA VAL A 131 -4.00 -12.51 -6.52
C VAL A 131 -2.72 -12.39 -7.34
N VAL A 132 -1.77 -13.32 -7.20
CA VAL A 132 -0.58 -13.41 -8.07
C VAL A 132 -0.98 -13.47 -9.53
N LYS A 133 -1.92 -14.36 -9.89
CA LYS A 133 -2.45 -14.47 -11.27
C LYS A 133 -3.10 -13.18 -11.77
N LYS A 134 -3.75 -12.40 -10.90
CA LYS A 134 -4.29 -11.08 -11.29
C LYS A 134 -3.17 -10.07 -11.60
N ILE A 135 -2.10 -10.07 -10.79
CA ILE A 135 -0.96 -9.19 -11.03
C ILE A 135 -0.26 -9.61 -12.34
N GLU A 136 -0.04 -10.90 -12.56
CA GLU A 136 0.57 -11.43 -13.79
C GLU A 136 -0.27 -11.08 -15.03
N ALA A 137 -1.59 -11.23 -14.96
CA ALA A 137 -2.47 -10.83 -16.06
C ALA A 137 -2.43 -9.32 -16.34
N ALA A 138 -2.28 -8.50 -15.30
CA ALA A 138 -2.08 -7.05 -15.46
C ALA A 138 -0.72 -6.73 -16.07
N ASP A 139 0.34 -7.40 -15.62
CA ASP A 139 1.70 -7.32 -16.15
C ASP A 139 1.74 -7.64 -17.64
N ASP A 140 1.21 -8.81 -18.05
CA ASP A 140 1.16 -9.25 -19.43
C ASP A 140 0.38 -8.28 -20.34
N ASP A 141 -0.76 -7.78 -19.87
CA ASP A 141 -1.58 -6.83 -20.64
C ASP A 141 -0.85 -5.48 -20.81
N ILE A 142 -0.18 -5.00 -19.78
CA ILE A 142 0.62 -3.77 -19.85
C ILE A 142 1.84 -3.97 -20.75
N LEU A 143 2.52 -5.10 -20.65
CA LEU A 143 3.63 -5.46 -21.52
C LEU A 143 3.20 -5.45 -23.00
N ASN A 144 2.04 -6.03 -23.30
CA ASN A 144 1.46 -6.00 -24.63
C ASN A 144 1.18 -4.58 -25.14
N GLN A 145 0.80 -3.64 -24.26
CA GLN A 145 0.61 -2.24 -24.63
C GLN A 145 1.95 -1.53 -24.89
N VAL A 146 3.02 -1.88 -24.17
CA VAL A 146 4.38 -1.34 -24.40
C VAL A 146 4.86 -1.67 -25.83
N PHE A 147 4.57 -2.87 -26.34
CA PHE A 147 5.01 -3.30 -27.66
C PHE A 147 4.09 -2.87 -28.83
N LYS A 148 2.89 -2.38 -28.56
CA LYS A 148 1.97 -1.88 -29.60
C LYS A 148 2.25 -0.44 -30.02
N ASN A 149 3.15 0.25 -29.30
CA ASN A 149 3.60 1.62 -29.57
C ASN A 149 5.03 1.60 -30.11
#